data_972845e2e6be2b487f3e71fc67cb8fdd
#
_entry.id   972845e2e6be2b487f3e71fc67cb8fdd
#
_cell.length_a   1.000
_cell.length_b   1.000
_cell.length_c   1.000
_cell.angle_alpha   90.00
_cell.angle_beta   90.00
_cell.angle_gamma   90.00
#
_symmetry.space_group_name_H-M   'P 1'
#
loop_
_entity.id
_entity.type
_entity.pdbx_description
1 polymer ?
#
loop_
_entity_poly.entity_id
_entity_poly.type
_entity_poly.pdbx_seq_one_letter_code
_entity_poly.pdbx_strand_id
1 'polypeptide(L)'
;MSLGISHYTTGRAFRVGLAILLGSVAAPTFAEEPTLSDEAFEASKQLYFEQCAGCHGVLRKGATGKNLEPHWKKTAADGTVTEGGTLQLGQERLEKIIAWGTEGGMNNFSDIMTEEQIRDMATYIMMDPPKPPEMSLEQMKATRKVYVEEADYPTEPLHGRNWENFFVVIERDVGKVAVIDGDTKEVLTHIPTGYAVHVLKASEHHSLTEPEHPGRFWYTMGRDGKMTKIDLWQTPDKMLVSEVKIAYDARDVAVSGDGKYVIGGGYWPPHFAIVDAKTMEPLKVVSTRGVNVDGDYVEESRVAAIYTTPNEPTWIVAVKELGQLWQVDYTDLDNLRIDKIDSAKFLHDGFFDPTGRYFQIAANASNKMVVVDTETHKLEAMIDTAALPHPGPGANWVDPNCGPVAGTTHLGVGTVTVWGNDPEGHPDQAWKVCYEVETDGPGLFVRTHPNSDYIWADQTKHPEPEIQQSVQVISKETGEIVKTIQITEDEGSAAVHFEFNADGTEVWVSKWNLSDSKEPNGQIVIFDAKTLEEIGRIDGLYAPTGKFNVYNRSNHVT
;
A
#
# COMPACT_ATOMS: atom_id res chain seq x y z
N MET A 1 -3.60 44.90 84.35
CA MET A 1 -4.74 44.72 85.27
C MET A 1 -5.18 43.30 85.02
N SER A 2 -4.70 42.39 85.81
CA SER A 2 -5.17 41.97 87.12
C SER A 2 -6.26 40.90 86.98
N LEU A 3 -5.84 39.65 87.28
CA LEU A 3 -6.32 38.73 88.25
C LEU A 3 -7.62 37.99 87.85
N GLY A 4 -7.82 36.73 88.08
CA GLY A 4 -7.28 35.82 89.09
C GLY A 4 -7.90 34.41 88.90
N ILE A 5 -7.19 33.42 89.09
CA ILE A 5 -7.16 32.30 90.05
C ILE A 5 -8.58 31.79 90.52
N SER A 6 -8.83 30.48 90.37
CA SER A 6 -8.97 29.54 91.43
C SER A 6 -9.65 28.20 91.01
N HIS A 7 -8.98 27.15 91.04
CA HIS A 7 -9.01 25.91 91.82
C HIS A 7 -10.29 25.00 91.89
N TYR A 8 -9.95 23.74 91.87
CA TYR A 8 -10.43 22.50 92.45
C TYR A 8 -11.45 21.67 91.63
N THR A 9 -11.41 20.44 91.48
CA THR A 9 -10.69 19.21 91.90
C THR A 9 -11.47 18.01 91.39
N THR A 10 -10.76 16.85 91.35
CA THR A 10 -11.25 15.46 91.36
C THR A 10 -11.90 14.92 90.10
N GLY A 11 -11.23 14.15 89.26
CA GLY A 11 -10.84 12.79 89.53
C GLY A 11 -11.90 11.77 89.13
N ARG A 12 -11.79 11.20 87.94
CA ARG A 12 -12.21 9.82 87.63
C ARG A 12 -11.47 9.34 86.38
N ALA A 13 -10.63 8.34 86.55
CA ALA A 13 -9.97 7.63 85.52
C ALA A 13 -10.95 6.82 84.69
N PHE A 14 -11.09 7.16 83.37
CA PHE A 14 -11.72 6.25 82.41
C PHE A 14 -10.58 5.68 81.53
N ARG A 15 -10.34 4.38 81.68
CA ARG A 15 -9.53 3.60 80.76
C ARG A 15 -10.30 3.48 79.44
N VAL A 16 -9.89 4.24 78.42
CA VAL A 16 -10.36 4.02 77.08
C VAL A 16 -9.36 3.07 76.43
N GLY A 17 -9.82 1.85 76.19
CA GLY A 17 -9.07 0.86 75.43
C GLY A 17 -8.96 1.32 73.96
N LEU A 18 -7.73 1.58 73.51
CA LEU A 18 -7.42 1.86 72.10
C LEU A 18 -7.48 0.53 71.34
N ALA A 19 -8.59 0.26 70.67
CA ALA A 19 -8.69 -0.81 69.66
C ALA A 19 -7.94 -0.34 68.40
N ILE A 20 -6.74 -0.84 68.21
CA ILE A 20 -6.02 -0.71 66.93
C ILE A 20 -6.74 -1.58 65.91
N LEU A 21 -7.57 -0.97 65.07
CA LEU A 21 -8.02 -1.56 63.82
C LEU A 21 -6.80 -1.64 62.88
N LEU A 22 -6.18 -2.82 62.79
CA LEU A 22 -5.27 -3.18 61.70
C LEU A 22 -6.11 -3.24 60.42
N GLY A 23 -6.26 -2.10 59.75
CA GLY A 23 -6.71 -2.06 58.39
C GLY A 23 -5.64 -2.75 57.53
N SER A 24 -5.96 -3.93 57.03
CA SER A 24 -5.15 -4.55 55.96
C SER A 24 -5.19 -3.63 54.75
N VAL A 25 -4.10 -2.87 54.54
CA VAL A 25 -3.83 -2.22 53.27
C VAL A 25 -3.57 -3.36 52.30
N ALA A 26 -4.57 -3.67 51.47
CA ALA A 26 -4.33 -4.54 50.32
C ALA A 26 -3.22 -3.88 49.50
N ALA A 27 -2.08 -4.55 49.43
CA ALA A 27 -1.04 -4.17 48.50
C ALA A 27 -1.66 -4.16 47.09
N PRO A 28 -1.34 -3.18 46.22
CA PRO A 28 -1.78 -3.24 44.84
C PRO A 28 -1.27 -4.56 44.27
N THR A 29 -2.18 -5.43 43.89
CA THR A 29 -1.86 -6.58 43.06
C THR A 29 -1.32 -5.98 41.76
N PHE A 30 -0.01 -6.03 41.57
CA PHE A 30 0.57 -5.82 40.24
C PHE A 30 -0.10 -6.84 39.32
N ALA A 31 -0.75 -6.36 38.27
CA ALA A 31 -1.25 -7.25 37.24
C ALA A 31 -0.04 -8.08 36.77
N GLU A 32 -0.21 -9.38 36.70
CA GLU A 32 0.81 -10.30 36.20
C GLU A 32 1.20 -9.84 34.80
N GLU A 33 2.50 -9.70 34.54
CA GLU A 33 2.96 -9.31 33.21
C GLU A 33 2.44 -10.31 32.17
N PRO A 34 1.94 -9.85 31.01
CA PRO A 34 1.44 -10.75 29.98
C PRO A 34 2.58 -11.64 29.49
N THR A 35 2.36 -12.95 29.47
CA THR A 35 3.38 -13.95 29.07
C THR A 35 2.78 -14.96 28.09
N LEU A 36 3.61 -15.40 27.15
CA LEU A 36 3.33 -16.48 26.21
C LEU A 36 4.42 -17.54 26.33
N SER A 37 4.13 -18.78 25.94
CA SER A 37 5.18 -19.77 25.69
C SER A 37 6.06 -19.30 24.52
N ASP A 38 7.30 -19.78 24.44
CA ASP A 38 8.21 -19.44 23.32
C ASP A 38 7.59 -19.75 21.96
N GLU A 39 6.89 -20.89 21.85
CA GLU A 39 6.19 -21.29 20.62
C GLU A 39 5.05 -20.34 20.26
N ALA A 40 4.17 -20.00 21.21
CA ALA A 40 3.08 -19.07 21.02
C ALA A 40 3.59 -17.65 20.73
N PHE A 41 4.70 -17.24 21.36
CA PHE A 41 5.33 -15.94 21.10
C PHE A 41 5.86 -15.85 19.66
N GLU A 42 6.61 -16.83 19.17
CA GLU A 42 7.15 -16.82 17.81
C GLU A 42 6.03 -16.94 16.75
N ALA A 43 4.99 -17.74 17.01
CA ALA A 43 3.82 -17.84 16.15
C ALA A 43 3.06 -16.50 16.08
N SER A 44 2.83 -15.84 17.22
CA SER A 44 2.16 -14.54 17.28
C SER A 44 3.00 -13.43 16.62
N LYS A 45 4.32 -13.46 16.81
CA LYS A 45 5.26 -12.54 16.17
C LYS A 45 5.20 -12.66 14.64
N GLN A 46 5.19 -13.88 14.11
CA GLN A 46 5.05 -14.13 12.68
C GLN A 46 3.70 -13.62 12.17
N LEU A 47 2.63 -13.99 12.83
CA LEU A 47 1.27 -13.60 12.46
C LEU A 47 1.06 -12.07 12.55
N TYR A 48 1.62 -11.40 13.57
CA TYR A 48 1.61 -9.95 13.68
C TYR A 48 2.28 -9.29 12.47
N PHE A 49 3.45 -9.80 12.09
CA PHE A 49 4.19 -9.28 10.95
C PHE A 49 3.39 -9.42 9.64
N GLU A 50 2.74 -10.56 9.44
CA GLU A 50 1.97 -10.88 8.25
C GLU A 50 0.65 -10.09 8.16
N GLN A 51 -0.08 -9.94 9.27
CA GLN A 51 -1.45 -9.43 9.26
C GLN A 51 -1.59 -8.01 9.84
N CYS A 52 -0.76 -7.60 10.79
CA CYS A 52 -0.97 -6.40 11.60
C CYS A 52 0.03 -5.28 11.31
N ALA A 53 1.31 -5.63 11.12
CA ALA A 53 2.41 -4.66 10.99
C ALA A 53 2.24 -3.69 9.82
N GLY A 54 1.57 -4.12 8.74
CA GLY A 54 1.29 -3.27 7.59
C GLY A 54 0.50 -2.00 7.91
N CYS A 55 -0.39 -2.08 8.90
CA CYS A 55 -1.19 -0.95 9.37
C CYS A 55 -0.67 -0.35 10.70
N HIS A 56 -0.20 -1.19 11.62
CA HIS A 56 0.18 -0.76 12.96
C HIS A 56 1.68 -0.51 13.15
N GLY A 57 2.49 -0.80 12.12
CA GLY A 57 3.95 -0.71 12.16
C GLY A 57 4.61 -1.93 12.83
N VAL A 58 5.84 -2.23 12.44
CA VAL A 58 6.63 -3.33 13.02
C VAL A 58 7.02 -3.01 14.46
N LEU A 59 7.31 -1.72 14.74
CA LEU A 59 7.59 -1.20 16.08
C LEU A 59 6.32 -0.90 16.89
N ARG A 60 5.13 -1.18 16.36
CA ARG A 60 3.82 -0.92 16.98
C ARG A 60 3.52 0.55 17.29
N LYS A 61 4.29 1.49 16.79
CA LYS A 61 4.12 2.94 17.02
C LYS A 61 2.93 3.54 16.26
N GLY A 62 2.21 2.71 15.51
CA GLY A 62 1.12 3.13 14.64
C GLY A 62 1.61 3.56 13.26
N ALA A 63 0.67 3.61 12.33
CA ALA A 63 0.86 4.12 10.98
C ALA A 63 -0.50 4.56 10.42
N THR A 64 -1.11 3.79 9.50
CA THR A 64 -2.52 3.96 9.15
C THR A 64 -3.44 3.42 10.24
N GLY A 65 -3.00 2.38 10.97
CA GLY A 65 -3.63 1.89 12.19
C GLY A 65 -3.10 2.60 13.44
N LYS A 66 -3.81 2.45 14.56
CA LYS A 66 -3.44 3.06 15.84
C LYS A 66 -2.15 2.47 16.40
N ASN A 67 -1.49 3.25 17.28
CA ASN A 67 -0.38 2.79 18.11
C ASN A 67 -0.81 1.60 19.01
N LEU A 68 -0.04 0.50 18.97
CA LEU A 68 -0.24 -0.74 19.73
C LEU A 68 0.93 -1.00 20.71
N GLU A 69 1.71 0.01 21.07
CA GLU A 69 2.68 -0.15 22.15
C GLU A 69 1.95 -0.45 23.47
N PRO A 70 2.51 -1.31 24.36
CA PRO A 70 1.93 -1.62 25.66
C PRO A 70 1.65 -0.38 26.49
N HIS A 71 2.56 0.57 26.44
CA HIS A 71 2.49 1.90 27.05
C HIS A 71 2.99 2.95 26.06
N TRP A 72 2.22 3.99 25.86
CA TRP A 72 2.69 5.18 25.13
C TRP A 72 2.25 6.47 25.83
N LYS A 73 3.05 7.50 25.63
CA LYS A 73 2.78 8.84 26.14
C LYS A 73 3.08 9.85 25.03
N LYS A 74 2.15 10.73 24.78
CA LYS A 74 2.29 11.82 23.82
C LYS A 74 2.07 13.15 24.51
N THR A 75 2.99 14.08 24.33
CA THR A 75 2.89 15.46 24.79
C THR A 75 2.59 16.36 23.59
N ALA A 76 1.47 17.03 23.59
CA ALA A 76 1.11 18.01 22.56
C ALA A 76 1.92 19.30 22.72
N ALA A 77 1.94 20.15 21.67
CA ALA A 77 2.69 21.42 21.68
C ALA A 77 2.23 22.40 22.78
N ASP A 78 0.97 22.28 23.23
CA ASP A 78 0.40 23.06 24.34
C ASP A 78 0.76 22.50 25.73
N GLY A 79 1.56 21.43 25.81
CA GLY A 79 1.94 20.74 27.04
C GLY A 79 0.93 19.69 27.51
N THR A 80 -0.19 19.50 26.80
CA THR A 80 -1.17 18.45 27.14
C THR A 80 -0.55 17.06 26.98
N VAL A 81 -0.66 16.22 27.99
CA VAL A 81 -0.15 14.85 28.00
C VAL A 81 -1.29 13.87 27.82
N THR A 82 -1.19 13.04 26.81
CA THR A 82 -2.09 11.90 26.58
C THR A 82 -1.31 10.61 26.76
N GLU A 83 -1.86 9.68 27.50
CA GLU A 83 -1.27 8.36 27.75
C GLU A 83 -2.24 7.27 27.31
N GLY A 84 -1.71 6.14 26.88
CA GLY A 84 -2.50 4.99 26.44
C GLY A 84 -1.62 3.75 26.30
N GLY A 85 -2.18 2.73 25.73
CA GLY A 85 -1.48 1.50 25.44
C GLY A 85 -2.38 0.29 25.46
N THR A 86 -1.90 -0.81 24.90
CA THR A 86 -2.67 -2.06 24.84
C THR A 86 -2.90 -2.67 26.22
N LEU A 87 -1.99 -2.46 27.18
CA LEU A 87 -2.18 -2.89 28.57
C LEU A 87 -3.39 -2.22 29.24
N GLN A 88 -3.68 -0.96 28.91
CA GLN A 88 -4.87 -0.27 29.46
C GLN A 88 -6.19 -0.80 28.86
N LEU A 89 -6.14 -1.32 27.63
CA LEU A 89 -7.32 -1.92 26.99
C LEU A 89 -7.66 -3.28 27.61
N GLY A 90 -6.64 -4.04 27.99
CA GLY A 90 -6.76 -5.37 28.59
C GLY A 90 -7.13 -6.47 27.60
N GLN A 91 -6.87 -7.70 28.00
CA GLN A 91 -6.96 -8.90 27.17
C GLN A 91 -8.32 -9.05 26.45
N GLU A 92 -9.41 -9.07 27.24
CA GLU A 92 -10.77 -9.32 26.70
C GLU A 92 -11.20 -8.29 25.64
N ARG A 93 -10.84 -7.01 25.85
CA ARG A 93 -11.19 -5.96 24.91
C ARG A 93 -10.38 -6.06 23.61
N LEU A 94 -9.09 -6.42 23.73
CA LEU A 94 -8.22 -6.62 22.58
C LEU A 94 -8.67 -7.82 21.74
N GLU A 95 -9.03 -8.94 22.37
CA GLU A 95 -9.61 -10.10 21.69
C GLU A 95 -10.84 -9.72 20.86
N LYS A 96 -11.77 -8.95 21.44
CA LYS A 96 -12.96 -8.47 20.73
C LYS A 96 -12.61 -7.55 19.56
N ILE A 97 -11.65 -6.63 19.74
CA ILE A 97 -11.21 -5.72 18.68
C ILE A 97 -10.55 -6.51 17.53
N ILE A 98 -9.72 -7.48 17.85
CA ILE A 98 -9.06 -8.33 16.84
C ILE A 98 -10.11 -9.20 16.13
N ALA A 99 -11.00 -9.85 16.89
CA ALA A 99 -12.00 -10.74 16.31
C ALA A 99 -12.96 -10.00 15.37
N TRP A 100 -13.47 -8.84 15.76
CA TRP A 100 -14.59 -8.18 15.08
C TRP A 100 -14.23 -6.89 14.35
N GLY A 101 -12.97 -6.44 14.49
CA GLY A 101 -12.55 -5.16 13.90
C GLY A 101 -13.12 -3.94 14.61
N THR A 102 -13.12 -2.81 13.94
CA THR A 102 -13.66 -1.54 14.45
C THR A 102 -14.34 -0.75 13.35
N GLU A 103 -15.32 0.08 13.70
CA GLU A 103 -15.96 1.05 12.79
C GLU A 103 -14.95 2.03 12.14
N GLY A 104 -13.74 2.15 12.72
CA GLY A 104 -12.65 2.97 12.19
C GLY A 104 -11.80 2.30 11.10
N GLY A 105 -12.27 1.20 10.49
CA GLY A 105 -11.63 0.56 9.33
C GLY A 105 -10.63 -0.56 9.65
N MET A 106 -10.54 -1.05 10.89
CA MET A 106 -9.83 -2.29 11.19
C MET A 106 -10.69 -3.48 10.77
N ASN A 107 -10.11 -4.37 9.97
CA ASN A 107 -10.80 -5.57 9.51
C ASN A 107 -11.14 -6.52 10.66
N ASN A 108 -12.14 -7.36 10.46
CA ASN A 108 -12.44 -8.54 11.25
C ASN A 108 -11.39 -9.63 10.95
N PHE A 109 -10.89 -10.29 11.99
CA PHE A 109 -9.91 -11.38 11.85
C PHE A 109 -10.46 -12.73 12.32
N SER A 110 -11.69 -12.82 12.83
CA SER A 110 -12.28 -14.09 13.26
C SER A 110 -12.47 -15.08 12.11
N ASP A 111 -12.51 -14.59 10.86
CA ASP A 111 -12.67 -15.43 9.67
C ASP A 111 -11.35 -16.10 9.21
N ILE A 112 -10.19 -15.57 9.67
CA ILE A 112 -8.87 -16.03 9.25
C ILE A 112 -7.94 -16.45 10.40
N MET A 113 -8.34 -16.20 11.65
CA MET A 113 -7.61 -16.57 12.86
C MET A 113 -8.47 -17.42 13.77
N THR A 114 -7.87 -18.44 14.38
CA THR A 114 -8.54 -19.23 15.44
C THR A 114 -8.71 -18.40 16.72
N GLU A 115 -9.62 -18.82 17.62
CA GLU A 115 -9.79 -18.18 18.94
C GLU A 115 -8.50 -18.19 19.77
N GLU A 116 -7.68 -19.24 19.65
CA GLU A 116 -6.39 -19.35 20.30
C GLU A 116 -5.40 -18.31 19.72
N GLN A 117 -5.31 -18.18 18.40
CA GLN A 117 -4.48 -17.18 17.76
C GLN A 117 -4.89 -15.75 18.08
N ILE A 118 -6.19 -15.47 18.21
CA ILE A 118 -6.72 -14.17 18.64
C ILE A 118 -6.31 -13.87 20.08
N ARG A 119 -6.43 -14.84 20.98
CA ARG A 119 -6.04 -14.73 22.38
C ARG A 119 -4.54 -14.49 22.53
N ASP A 120 -3.74 -15.28 21.86
CA ASP A 120 -2.28 -15.17 21.88
C ASP A 120 -1.82 -13.85 21.26
N MET A 121 -2.45 -13.40 20.17
CA MET A 121 -2.18 -12.10 19.55
C MET A 121 -2.52 -10.94 20.50
N ALA A 122 -3.65 -11.01 21.20
CA ALA A 122 -4.02 -10.01 22.20
C ALA A 122 -2.97 -9.94 23.33
N THR A 123 -2.50 -11.09 23.82
CA THR A 123 -1.41 -11.17 24.81
C THR A 123 -0.10 -10.63 24.23
N TYR A 124 0.25 -11.04 23.02
CA TYR A 124 1.47 -10.62 22.33
C TYR A 124 1.57 -9.10 22.18
N ILE A 125 0.49 -8.41 21.81
CA ILE A 125 0.51 -6.94 21.65
C ILE A 125 0.50 -6.18 22.98
N MET A 126 0.24 -6.85 24.11
CA MET A 126 0.41 -6.29 25.46
C MET A 126 1.85 -6.45 26.00
N MET A 127 2.68 -7.27 25.34
CA MET A 127 4.11 -7.40 25.65
C MET A 127 4.92 -6.35 24.89
N ASP A 128 6.12 -6.01 25.37
CA ASP A 128 7.02 -5.13 24.63
C ASP A 128 7.33 -5.68 23.23
N PRO A 129 7.32 -4.82 22.21
CA PRO A 129 7.63 -5.26 20.85
C PRO A 129 9.08 -5.77 20.78
N PRO A 130 9.31 -6.97 20.17
CA PRO A 130 10.67 -7.44 19.96
C PRO A 130 11.40 -6.49 19.00
N LYS A 131 12.72 -6.31 19.19
CA LYS A 131 13.53 -5.55 18.25
C LYS A 131 13.59 -6.32 16.93
N PRO A 132 13.07 -5.77 15.82
CA PRO A 132 13.10 -6.45 14.53
C PRO A 132 14.53 -6.54 13.99
N PRO A 133 14.87 -7.56 13.20
CA PRO A 133 16.19 -7.69 12.61
C PRO A 133 16.44 -6.63 11.52
N GLU A 134 17.68 -6.20 11.37
CA GLU A 134 18.16 -5.44 10.22
C GLU A 134 18.60 -6.40 9.11
N MET A 135 18.63 -5.92 7.88
CA MET A 135 19.08 -6.70 6.72
C MET A 135 20.20 -5.98 5.99
N SER A 136 21.39 -6.58 5.98
CA SER A 136 22.55 -6.05 5.29
C SER A 136 22.56 -6.42 3.80
N LEU A 137 23.34 -5.70 3.00
CA LEU A 137 23.55 -5.99 1.59
C LEU A 137 24.02 -7.44 1.36
N GLU A 138 24.93 -7.94 2.20
CA GLU A 138 25.44 -9.31 2.10
C GLU A 138 24.37 -10.35 2.43
N GLN A 139 23.50 -10.06 3.39
CA GLN A 139 22.34 -10.94 3.66
C GLN A 139 21.37 -10.96 2.48
N MET A 140 21.14 -9.83 1.82
CA MET A 140 20.33 -9.77 0.60
C MET A 140 20.94 -10.62 -0.51
N LYS A 141 22.24 -10.44 -0.81
CA LYS A 141 22.97 -11.23 -1.82
C LYS A 141 22.88 -12.74 -1.57
N ALA A 142 22.93 -13.15 -0.31
CA ALA A 142 22.84 -14.56 0.09
C ALA A 142 21.45 -15.18 -0.20
N THR A 143 20.40 -14.37 -0.40
CA THR A 143 19.05 -14.86 -0.72
C THR A 143 18.80 -15.02 -2.22
N ARG A 144 19.69 -14.49 -3.06
CA ARG A 144 19.55 -14.52 -4.52
C ARG A 144 19.49 -15.96 -5.03
N LYS A 145 18.50 -16.21 -5.90
CA LYS A 145 18.38 -17.49 -6.62
C LYS A 145 18.23 -17.20 -8.11
N VAL A 146 18.92 -17.97 -8.92
CA VAL A 146 18.87 -17.93 -10.39
C VAL A 146 18.29 -19.25 -10.88
N TYR A 147 17.25 -19.18 -11.68
CA TYR A 147 16.57 -20.32 -12.27
C TYR A 147 16.95 -20.48 -13.75
N VAL A 148 17.21 -19.36 -14.43
CA VAL A 148 17.72 -19.31 -15.79
C VAL A 148 18.93 -18.37 -15.80
N GLU A 149 20.09 -18.87 -16.21
CA GLU A 149 21.30 -18.04 -16.32
C GLU A 149 21.16 -17.03 -17.46
N GLU A 150 21.75 -15.87 -17.30
CA GLU A 150 21.69 -14.79 -18.30
C GLU A 150 22.14 -15.25 -19.69
N ALA A 151 23.19 -16.08 -19.76
CA ALA A 151 23.71 -16.62 -21.01
C ALA A 151 22.70 -17.52 -21.76
N ASP A 152 21.66 -17.98 -21.05
CA ASP A 152 20.61 -18.85 -21.58
C ASP A 152 19.31 -18.06 -21.88
N TYR A 153 19.33 -16.73 -21.75
CA TYR A 153 18.16 -15.93 -22.11
C TYR A 153 17.92 -15.97 -23.62
N PRO A 154 16.67 -16.20 -24.05
CA PRO A 154 16.35 -16.26 -25.47
C PRO A 154 16.58 -14.90 -26.16
N THR A 155 17.01 -14.95 -27.40
CA THR A 155 17.17 -13.77 -28.27
C THR A 155 15.91 -13.43 -29.05
N GLU A 156 14.89 -14.29 -28.98
CA GLU A 156 13.55 -14.13 -29.56
C GLU A 156 12.52 -14.90 -28.70
N PRO A 157 11.23 -14.53 -28.73
CA PRO A 157 10.19 -15.24 -27.95
C PRO A 157 10.09 -16.72 -28.32
N LEU A 158 10.13 -17.61 -27.32
CA LEU A 158 10.15 -19.07 -27.53
C LEU A 158 8.76 -19.69 -27.76
N HIS A 159 7.66 -18.94 -27.57
CA HIS A 159 6.29 -19.47 -27.59
C HIS A 159 5.48 -19.07 -28.83
N GLY A 160 6.01 -18.19 -29.70
CA GLY A 160 5.35 -17.76 -30.93
C GLY A 160 4.04 -16.97 -30.76
N ARG A 161 3.76 -16.46 -29.56
CA ARG A 161 2.59 -15.64 -29.21
C ARG A 161 2.95 -14.16 -29.23
N ASN A 162 1.95 -13.29 -29.28
CA ASN A 162 2.09 -11.84 -29.15
C ASN A 162 2.30 -11.47 -27.66
N TRP A 163 3.54 -11.55 -27.20
CA TRP A 163 3.88 -11.27 -25.79
C TRP A 163 3.64 -9.82 -25.40
N GLU A 164 3.60 -8.87 -26.34
CA GLU A 164 3.30 -7.46 -26.08
C GLU A 164 1.85 -7.25 -25.64
N ASN A 165 0.96 -8.23 -25.86
CA ASN A 165 -0.42 -8.24 -25.36
C ASN A 165 -0.62 -9.24 -24.21
N PHE A 166 0.43 -9.60 -23.48
CA PHE A 166 0.28 -10.41 -22.27
C PHE A 166 -0.12 -9.55 -21.07
N PHE A 167 -1.06 -10.06 -20.29
CA PHE A 167 -1.43 -9.51 -19.00
C PHE A 167 -0.74 -10.31 -17.89
N VAL A 168 -0.06 -9.63 -16.97
CA VAL A 168 0.50 -10.24 -15.77
C VAL A 168 -0.36 -9.84 -14.58
N VAL A 169 -1.09 -10.79 -14.03
CA VAL A 169 -2.15 -10.57 -13.02
C VAL A 169 -1.68 -11.02 -11.65
N ILE A 170 -1.74 -10.13 -10.67
CA ILE A 170 -1.41 -10.46 -9.27
C ILE A 170 -2.49 -11.35 -8.67
N GLU A 171 -2.08 -12.50 -8.15
CA GLU A 171 -2.86 -13.42 -7.31
C GLU A 171 -2.32 -13.35 -5.87
N ARG A 172 -2.65 -12.24 -5.22
CA ARG A 172 -2.02 -11.79 -3.96
C ARG A 172 -2.04 -12.84 -2.87
N ASP A 173 -3.21 -13.45 -2.62
CA ASP A 173 -3.44 -14.26 -1.42
C ASP A 173 -2.81 -15.66 -1.51
N VAL A 174 -2.41 -16.06 -2.72
CA VAL A 174 -1.65 -17.31 -2.96
C VAL A 174 -0.18 -17.07 -3.32
N GLY A 175 0.27 -15.80 -3.32
CA GLY A 175 1.67 -15.43 -3.60
C GLY A 175 2.12 -15.81 -5.00
N LYS A 176 1.26 -15.60 -6.01
CA LYS A 176 1.53 -15.91 -7.42
C LYS A 176 1.19 -14.71 -8.31
N VAL A 177 1.63 -14.79 -9.54
CA VAL A 177 1.08 -14.02 -10.66
C VAL A 177 0.66 -14.98 -11.76
N ALA A 178 -0.46 -14.69 -12.41
CA ALA A 178 -0.88 -15.38 -13.63
C ALA A 178 -0.39 -14.58 -14.85
N VAL A 179 0.05 -15.28 -15.89
CA VAL A 179 0.31 -14.68 -17.21
C VAL A 179 -0.79 -15.12 -18.14
N ILE A 180 -1.47 -14.15 -18.74
CA ILE A 180 -2.63 -14.34 -19.63
C ILE A 180 -2.29 -13.81 -21.00
N ASP A 181 -2.52 -14.58 -22.03
CA ASP A 181 -2.46 -14.15 -23.42
C ASP A 181 -3.67 -13.26 -23.74
N GLY A 182 -3.46 -11.98 -23.97
CA GLY A 182 -4.52 -11.01 -24.25
C GLY A 182 -5.22 -11.23 -25.58
N ASP A 183 -4.61 -11.91 -26.56
CA ASP A 183 -5.24 -12.22 -27.85
C ASP A 183 -6.18 -13.42 -27.72
N THR A 184 -5.72 -14.50 -27.06
CA THR A 184 -6.49 -15.76 -26.94
C THR A 184 -7.32 -15.87 -25.66
N LYS A 185 -7.09 -15.01 -24.67
CA LYS A 185 -7.69 -15.03 -23.32
C LYS A 185 -7.32 -16.29 -22.51
N GLU A 186 -6.24 -16.98 -22.90
CA GLU A 186 -5.75 -18.18 -22.24
C GLU A 186 -4.82 -17.83 -21.06
N VAL A 187 -5.05 -18.46 -19.90
CA VAL A 187 -4.09 -18.41 -18.79
C VAL A 187 -2.92 -19.34 -19.12
N LEU A 188 -1.75 -18.76 -19.36
CA LEU A 188 -0.56 -19.51 -19.80
C LEU A 188 0.14 -20.22 -18.66
N THR A 189 0.24 -19.56 -17.51
CA THR A 189 0.94 -20.08 -16.34
C THR A 189 0.63 -19.28 -15.08
N HIS A 190 0.85 -19.91 -13.92
CA HIS A 190 0.85 -19.29 -12.62
C HIS A 190 2.26 -19.34 -12.03
N ILE A 191 2.91 -18.21 -11.86
CA ILE A 191 4.29 -18.08 -11.42
C ILE A 191 4.33 -17.82 -9.92
N PRO A 192 4.98 -18.68 -9.11
CA PRO A 192 5.18 -18.40 -7.68
C PRO A 192 6.09 -17.18 -7.50
N THR A 193 5.66 -16.26 -6.64
CA THR A 193 6.40 -15.03 -6.30
C THR A 193 6.63 -14.96 -4.78
N GLY A 194 6.56 -13.79 -4.17
CA GLY A 194 6.61 -13.63 -2.71
C GLY A 194 5.25 -13.71 -2.06
N TYR A 195 5.23 -13.89 -0.74
CA TYR A 195 4.01 -13.83 0.06
C TYR A 195 3.28 -12.50 -0.16
N ALA A 196 1.97 -12.57 -0.33
CA ALA A 196 1.09 -11.42 -0.53
C ALA A 196 1.68 -10.41 -1.54
N VAL A 197 2.07 -10.91 -2.72
CA VAL A 197 2.61 -10.09 -3.82
C VAL A 197 1.73 -8.85 -4.01
N HIS A 198 2.37 -7.67 -4.07
CA HIS A 198 1.64 -6.41 -3.94
C HIS A 198 1.70 -5.57 -5.22
N VAL A 199 2.85 -5.51 -5.85
CA VAL A 199 3.09 -4.70 -7.05
C VAL A 199 3.89 -5.50 -8.05
N LEU A 200 3.68 -5.23 -9.32
CA LEU A 200 4.53 -5.65 -10.42
C LEU A 200 4.76 -4.46 -11.37
N LYS A 201 5.95 -4.41 -11.94
CA LYS A 201 6.37 -3.37 -12.89
C LYS A 201 7.18 -4.00 -14.02
N ALA A 202 6.99 -3.49 -15.22
CA ALA A 202 7.77 -3.88 -16.37
C ALA A 202 9.03 -3.02 -16.54
N SER A 203 9.95 -3.49 -17.37
CA SER A 203 10.97 -2.64 -17.99
C SER A 203 10.29 -1.82 -19.08
N GLU A 204 9.98 -0.57 -18.77
CA GLU A 204 9.08 0.26 -19.57
C GLU A 204 9.84 1.13 -20.57
N HIS A 205 9.13 1.65 -21.57
CA HIS A 205 9.63 2.67 -22.48
C HIS A 205 9.94 3.96 -21.71
N HIS A 206 11.06 4.60 -22.02
CA HIS A 206 11.49 5.84 -21.38
C HIS A 206 11.90 6.88 -22.44
N SER A 207 11.56 8.15 -22.24
CA SER A 207 11.78 9.19 -23.24
C SER A 207 13.26 9.50 -23.53
N LEU A 208 14.14 9.34 -22.52
CA LEU A 208 15.57 9.62 -22.64
C LEU A 208 16.39 8.39 -23.02
N THR A 209 15.97 7.21 -22.57
CA THR A 209 16.67 5.95 -22.77
C THR A 209 15.65 4.84 -22.93
N GLU A 210 15.88 3.89 -23.81
CA GLU A 210 15.01 2.73 -23.93
C GLU A 210 15.72 1.48 -23.42
N PRO A 211 15.05 0.62 -22.63
CA PRO A 211 15.50 -0.75 -22.43
C PRO A 211 15.58 -1.48 -23.78
N GLU A 212 16.44 -2.45 -23.90
CA GLU A 212 16.64 -3.19 -25.18
C GLU A 212 15.33 -3.80 -25.70
N HIS A 213 14.46 -4.26 -24.79
CA HIS A 213 13.15 -4.84 -25.12
C HIS A 213 12.13 -4.39 -24.07
N PRO A 214 11.52 -3.20 -24.22
CA PRO A 214 10.52 -2.70 -23.29
C PRO A 214 9.35 -3.68 -23.13
N GLY A 215 8.94 -3.96 -21.88
CA GLY A 215 7.86 -4.89 -21.57
C GLY A 215 8.24 -6.37 -21.50
N ARG A 216 9.45 -6.76 -21.87
CA ARG A 216 9.90 -8.15 -21.78
C ARG A 216 10.05 -8.65 -20.36
N PHE A 217 10.75 -7.86 -19.52
CA PHE A 217 11.03 -8.25 -18.13
C PHE A 217 10.06 -7.59 -17.18
N TRP A 218 9.49 -8.41 -16.30
CA TRP A 218 8.58 -7.99 -15.24
C TRP A 218 9.17 -8.30 -13.88
N TYR A 219 8.97 -7.40 -12.94
CA TYR A 219 9.46 -7.53 -11.57
C TYR A 219 8.30 -7.40 -10.61
N THR A 220 8.23 -8.30 -9.63
CA THR A 220 7.20 -8.29 -8.59
C THR A 220 7.82 -7.96 -7.24
N MET A 221 7.01 -7.45 -6.32
CA MET A 221 7.39 -7.29 -4.92
C MET A 221 6.36 -7.97 -4.03
N GLY A 222 6.82 -8.97 -3.26
CA GLY A 222 6.05 -9.60 -2.20
C GLY A 222 6.20 -8.85 -0.87
N ARG A 223 5.20 -8.98 0.00
CA ARG A 223 5.29 -8.41 1.36
C ARG A 223 6.39 -9.03 2.22
N ASP A 224 6.82 -10.23 1.90
CA ASP A 224 7.98 -10.89 2.52
C ASP A 224 9.33 -10.33 2.03
N GLY A 225 9.31 -9.24 1.28
CA GLY A 225 10.50 -8.58 0.74
C GLY A 225 11.13 -9.27 -0.47
N LYS A 226 10.47 -10.28 -1.01
CA LYS A 226 10.95 -10.99 -2.20
C LYS A 226 10.63 -10.21 -3.46
N MET A 227 11.67 -9.90 -4.22
CA MET A 227 11.62 -9.40 -5.59
C MET A 227 11.82 -10.57 -6.54
N THR A 228 10.93 -10.72 -7.53
CA THR A 228 10.96 -11.81 -8.50
C THR A 228 11.05 -11.23 -9.90
N LYS A 229 11.92 -11.78 -10.75
CA LYS A 229 12.07 -11.42 -12.15
C LYS A 229 11.42 -12.46 -13.05
N ILE A 230 10.62 -11.99 -14.00
CA ILE A 230 9.87 -12.77 -14.99
C ILE A 230 10.33 -12.35 -16.38
N ASP A 231 10.64 -13.31 -17.26
CA ASP A 231 10.97 -13.09 -18.68
C ASP A 231 9.84 -13.64 -19.55
N LEU A 232 9.06 -12.74 -20.16
CA LEU A 232 7.93 -13.13 -21.02
C LEU A 232 8.33 -13.82 -22.33
N TRP A 233 9.59 -13.82 -22.70
CA TRP A 233 10.08 -14.53 -23.89
C TRP A 233 10.36 -16.01 -23.66
N GLN A 234 10.40 -16.44 -22.41
CA GLN A 234 10.55 -17.85 -22.04
C GLN A 234 9.29 -18.67 -22.35
N THR A 235 9.43 -19.99 -22.40
CA THR A 235 8.27 -20.87 -22.35
C THR A 235 7.51 -20.69 -21.02
N PRO A 236 6.19 -20.88 -20.98
CA PRO A 236 5.37 -20.61 -19.79
C PRO A 236 5.88 -21.24 -18.50
N ASP A 237 6.48 -22.44 -18.58
CA ASP A 237 7.06 -23.18 -17.45
C ASP A 237 8.41 -22.62 -16.95
N LYS A 238 9.06 -21.70 -17.70
CA LYS A 238 10.37 -21.12 -17.39
C LYS A 238 10.37 -19.61 -17.26
N MET A 239 9.23 -18.96 -17.27
CA MET A 239 9.15 -17.50 -17.19
C MET A 239 9.73 -16.93 -15.88
N LEU A 240 9.73 -17.68 -14.78
CA LEU A 240 10.45 -17.31 -13.55
C LEU A 240 11.96 -17.49 -13.76
N VAL A 241 12.72 -16.38 -13.86
CA VAL A 241 14.15 -16.45 -14.18
C VAL A 241 15.06 -16.22 -12.96
N SER A 242 14.66 -15.38 -12.02
CA SER A 242 15.42 -15.17 -10.79
C SER A 242 14.61 -14.50 -9.69
N GLU A 243 15.10 -14.60 -8.45
CA GLU A 243 14.53 -13.92 -7.28
C GLU A 243 15.61 -13.48 -6.30
N VAL A 244 15.31 -12.44 -5.50
CA VAL A 244 16.14 -11.99 -4.40
C VAL A 244 15.26 -11.37 -3.31
N LYS A 245 15.66 -11.51 -2.04
CA LYS A 245 14.97 -10.88 -0.92
C LYS A 245 15.72 -9.61 -0.52
N ILE A 246 15.04 -8.47 -0.50
CA ILE A 246 15.65 -7.17 -0.21
C ILE A 246 15.26 -6.60 1.16
N ALA A 247 14.23 -7.14 1.79
CA ALA A 247 13.70 -6.71 3.07
C ALA A 247 12.96 -7.86 3.75
N TYR A 248 12.47 -7.65 4.96
CA TYR A 248 11.55 -8.59 5.62
C TYR A 248 10.08 -8.24 5.39
N ASP A 249 9.78 -6.96 5.14
CA ASP A 249 8.50 -6.45 4.63
C ASP A 249 8.81 -5.39 3.56
N ALA A 250 8.16 -5.48 2.41
CA ALA A 250 8.34 -4.56 1.30
C ALA A 250 7.02 -4.30 0.56
N ARG A 251 7.00 -3.27 -0.29
CA ARG A 251 5.74 -2.89 -0.95
C ARG A 251 5.87 -2.64 -2.44
N ASP A 252 6.92 -1.99 -2.88
CA ASP A 252 6.97 -1.49 -4.25
C ASP A 252 8.30 -1.78 -4.92
N VAL A 253 8.28 -1.73 -6.24
CA VAL A 253 9.40 -1.96 -7.12
C VAL A 253 9.27 -1.05 -8.33
N ALA A 254 10.40 -0.57 -8.86
CA ALA A 254 10.44 0.13 -10.15
C ALA A 254 11.70 -0.24 -10.92
N VAL A 255 11.66 -0.11 -12.23
CA VAL A 255 12.81 -0.36 -13.13
C VAL A 255 13.36 0.99 -13.56
N SER A 256 14.70 1.15 -13.65
CA SER A 256 15.29 2.37 -14.23
C SER A 256 14.89 2.53 -15.70
N GLY A 257 14.79 3.78 -16.16
CA GLY A 257 14.38 4.07 -17.54
C GLY A 257 15.29 3.46 -18.62
N ASP A 258 16.56 3.17 -18.26
CA ASP A 258 17.51 2.47 -19.14
C ASP A 258 17.49 0.93 -18.97
N GLY A 259 16.61 0.42 -18.10
CA GLY A 259 16.47 -1.01 -17.86
C GLY A 259 17.63 -1.68 -17.12
N LYS A 260 18.61 -0.92 -16.62
CA LYS A 260 19.81 -1.50 -15.98
C LYS A 260 19.63 -1.86 -14.51
N TYR A 261 18.76 -1.15 -13.83
CA TYR A 261 18.56 -1.29 -12.40
C TYR A 261 17.10 -1.51 -12.04
N VAL A 262 16.90 -2.19 -10.91
CA VAL A 262 15.60 -2.31 -10.25
C VAL A 262 15.75 -1.79 -8.85
N ILE A 263 14.87 -0.91 -8.41
CA ILE A 263 14.79 -0.41 -7.05
C ILE A 263 13.60 -1.05 -6.35
N GLY A 264 13.79 -1.52 -5.11
CA GLY A 264 12.71 -2.05 -4.28
C GLY A 264 12.62 -1.34 -2.95
N GLY A 265 11.40 -1.07 -2.50
CA GLY A 265 11.09 -0.33 -1.28
C GLY A 265 10.73 -1.20 -0.10
N GLY A 266 11.53 -1.14 0.98
CA GLY A 266 11.29 -1.82 2.24
C GLY A 266 10.37 -1.04 3.18
N TYR A 267 9.51 -1.79 3.87
CA TYR A 267 8.81 -1.32 5.06
C TYR A 267 9.64 -1.63 6.30
N TRP A 268 10.23 -2.85 6.34
CA TRP A 268 11.18 -3.21 7.36
C TRP A 268 12.31 -4.11 6.81
N PRO A 269 13.60 -3.77 7.01
CA PRO A 269 14.05 -2.45 7.49
C PRO A 269 13.59 -1.32 6.56
N PRO A 270 13.38 -0.09 7.09
CA PRO A 270 12.97 1.05 6.26
C PRO A 270 14.16 1.55 5.42
N HIS A 271 14.18 1.10 4.18
CA HIS A 271 15.20 1.41 3.20
C HIS A 271 14.67 1.16 1.79
N PHE A 272 15.40 1.61 0.81
CA PHE A 272 15.31 1.03 -0.52
C PHE A 272 16.61 0.32 -0.89
N ALA A 273 16.49 -0.71 -1.72
CA ALA A 273 17.62 -1.43 -2.28
C ALA A 273 17.63 -1.31 -3.80
N ILE A 274 18.81 -1.09 -4.38
CA ILE A 274 19.03 -1.07 -5.82
C ILE A 274 19.69 -2.39 -6.20
N VAL A 275 19.12 -3.04 -7.22
CA VAL A 275 19.47 -4.36 -7.72
C VAL A 275 19.84 -4.22 -9.19
N ASP A 276 20.84 -4.94 -9.65
CA ASP A 276 21.14 -5.07 -11.06
C ASP A 276 19.98 -5.81 -11.76
N ALA A 277 19.37 -5.17 -12.75
CA ALA A 277 18.18 -5.71 -13.41
C ALA A 277 18.45 -7.00 -14.19
N LYS A 278 19.67 -7.19 -14.65
CA LYS A 278 20.08 -8.33 -15.47
C LYS A 278 20.35 -9.55 -14.62
N THR A 279 21.17 -9.38 -13.59
CA THR A 279 21.63 -10.46 -12.72
C THR A 279 20.80 -10.66 -11.44
N MET A 280 19.98 -9.68 -11.06
CA MET A 280 19.28 -9.59 -9.77
C MET A 280 20.24 -9.56 -8.56
N GLU A 281 21.47 -9.09 -8.75
CA GLU A 281 22.42 -8.89 -7.65
C GLU A 281 22.12 -7.56 -6.93
N PRO A 282 21.94 -7.56 -5.59
CA PRO A 282 21.82 -6.34 -4.81
C PRO A 282 23.14 -5.53 -4.85
N LEU A 283 23.02 -4.25 -5.25
CA LEU A 283 24.16 -3.36 -5.44
C LEU A 283 24.29 -2.32 -4.32
N LYS A 284 23.15 -1.76 -3.87
CA LYS A 284 23.15 -0.67 -2.91
C LYS A 284 21.92 -0.69 -2.02
N VAL A 285 22.09 -0.24 -0.77
CA VAL A 285 21.01 -0.09 0.22
C VAL A 285 21.09 1.32 0.79
N VAL A 286 19.95 2.00 0.86
CA VAL A 286 19.83 3.35 1.40
C VAL A 286 18.72 3.40 2.44
N SER A 287 19.09 3.73 3.69
CA SER A 287 18.11 3.89 4.77
C SER A 287 17.22 5.11 4.53
N THR A 288 15.93 4.95 4.78
CA THR A 288 14.94 6.03 4.69
C THR A 288 14.61 6.65 6.06
N ARG A 289 15.24 6.17 7.15
CA ARG A 289 15.08 6.77 8.48
C ARG A 289 15.48 8.24 8.47
N GLY A 290 14.74 9.08 9.15
CA GLY A 290 15.01 10.51 9.13
C GLY A 290 14.02 11.35 9.91
N VAL A 291 14.11 12.66 9.71
CA VAL A 291 13.19 13.63 10.32
C VAL A 291 12.04 13.89 9.35
N ASN A 292 10.83 13.82 9.88
CA ASN A 292 9.61 14.08 9.10
C ASN A 292 9.33 15.58 8.95
N VAL A 293 8.29 15.90 8.19
CA VAL A 293 7.85 17.29 7.93
C VAL A 293 7.38 18.05 9.18
N ASP A 294 7.12 17.35 10.28
CA ASP A 294 6.75 17.95 11.58
C ASP A 294 7.97 18.16 12.50
N GLY A 295 9.17 17.71 12.10
CA GLY A 295 10.41 17.83 12.87
C GLY A 295 10.72 16.65 13.79
N ASP A 296 9.94 15.56 13.75
CA ASP A 296 10.14 14.36 14.56
C ASP A 296 11.02 13.34 13.84
N TYR A 297 11.94 12.69 14.56
CA TYR A 297 12.70 11.56 14.03
C TYR A 297 11.84 10.32 13.93
N VAL A 298 11.80 9.69 12.75
CA VAL A 298 11.04 8.49 12.45
C VAL A 298 11.98 7.32 12.19
N GLU A 299 11.90 6.32 13.05
CA GLU A 299 12.68 5.08 12.92
C GLU A 299 12.09 4.13 11.88
N GLU A 300 10.78 4.07 11.74
CA GLU A 300 10.04 3.26 10.77
C GLU A 300 9.46 4.14 9.66
N SER A 301 10.33 4.66 8.80
CA SER A 301 9.98 5.50 7.66
C SER A 301 9.90 4.66 6.38
N ARG A 302 8.71 4.11 6.12
CA ARG A 302 8.45 3.10 5.09
C ARG A 302 8.45 3.70 3.68
N VAL A 303 8.94 2.92 2.71
CA VAL A 303 8.84 3.26 1.29
C VAL A 303 7.50 2.75 0.75
N ALA A 304 6.53 3.64 0.55
CA ALA A 304 5.17 3.28 0.15
C ALA A 304 5.05 2.98 -1.33
N ALA A 305 5.71 3.80 -2.18
CA ALA A 305 5.64 3.70 -3.62
C ALA A 305 6.93 4.18 -4.27
N ILE A 306 7.25 3.64 -5.45
CA ILE A 306 8.39 4.05 -6.26
C ILE A 306 7.93 4.15 -7.71
N TYR A 307 8.29 5.26 -8.37
CA TYR A 307 7.96 5.50 -9.77
C TYR A 307 9.21 5.93 -10.53
N THR A 308 9.35 5.42 -11.75
CA THR A 308 10.38 5.88 -12.68
C THR A 308 9.91 7.16 -13.33
N THR A 309 10.76 8.19 -13.30
CA THR A 309 10.44 9.48 -13.92
C THR A 309 10.56 9.35 -15.44
N PRO A 310 9.53 9.69 -16.22
CA PRO A 310 9.56 9.49 -17.67
C PRO A 310 10.62 10.32 -18.41
N ASN A 311 10.90 11.53 -17.91
CA ASN A 311 11.74 12.53 -18.59
C ASN A 311 13.10 12.77 -17.92
N GLU A 312 13.38 12.07 -16.82
CA GLU A 312 14.62 12.21 -16.04
C GLU A 312 15.18 10.83 -15.67
N PRO A 313 16.50 10.65 -15.56
CA PRO A 313 17.09 9.39 -15.13
C PRO A 313 17.00 9.21 -13.61
N THR A 314 15.78 9.35 -13.06
CA THR A 314 15.53 9.34 -11.63
C THR A 314 14.37 8.42 -11.25
N TRP A 315 14.29 8.07 -9.99
CA TRP A 315 13.10 7.50 -9.35
C TRP A 315 12.50 8.48 -8.36
N ILE A 316 11.19 8.55 -8.27
CA ILE A 316 10.47 9.15 -7.16
C ILE A 316 10.20 8.07 -6.11
N VAL A 317 10.76 8.23 -4.92
CA VAL A 317 10.59 7.33 -3.78
C VAL A 317 9.73 8.03 -2.73
N ALA A 318 8.54 7.51 -2.49
CA ALA A 318 7.61 8.04 -1.50
C ALA A 318 7.94 7.50 -0.10
N VAL A 319 8.50 8.36 0.77
CA VAL A 319 8.84 8.02 2.15
C VAL A 319 7.68 8.42 3.06
N LYS A 320 6.82 7.47 3.31
CA LYS A 320 5.46 7.61 3.81
C LYS A 320 5.33 8.42 5.10
N GLU A 321 6.01 8.02 6.15
CA GLU A 321 5.93 8.63 7.48
C GLU A 321 6.75 9.92 7.58
N LEU A 322 7.72 10.12 6.69
CA LEU A 322 8.44 11.38 6.61
C LEU A 322 7.60 12.48 5.97
N GLY A 323 6.62 12.11 5.13
CA GLY A 323 5.89 13.05 4.28
C GLY A 323 6.80 13.64 3.21
N GLN A 324 7.79 12.88 2.75
CA GLN A 324 8.80 13.32 1.79
C GLN A 324 8.78 12.46 0.53
N LEU A 325 8.98 13.11 -0.60
CA LEU A 325 9.31 12.46 -1.88
C LEU A 325 10.81 12.64 -2.11
N TRP A 326 11.50 11.53 -2.35
CA TRP A 326 12.92 11.53 -2.65
C TRP A 326 13.10 11.27 -4.14
N GLN A 327 13.65 12.24 -4.86
CA GLN A 327 14.05 12.06 -6.26
C GLN A 327 15.48 11.51 -6.28
N VAL A 328 15.63 10.27 -6.74
CA VAL A 328 16.87 9.50 -6.67
C VAL A 328 17.46 9.36 -8.06
N ASP A 329 18.56 10.02 -8.33
CA ASP A 329 19.31 9.94 -9.57
C ASP A 329 20.13 8.65 -9.62
N TYR A 330 19.88 7.79 -10.60
CA TYR A 330 20.56 6.50 -10.76
C TYR A 330 21.70 6.53 -11.80
N THR A 331 22.10 7.68 -12.30
CA THR A 331 23.18 7.80 -13.30
C THR A 331 24.55 7.43 -12.74
N ASP A 332 24.78 7.66 -11.44
CA ASP A 332 26.00 7.29 -10.71
C ASP A 332 25.66 6.66 -9.35
N LEU A 333 25.65 5.33 -9.29
CA LEU A 333 25.35 4.62 -8.05
C LEU A 333 26.44 4.77 -6.98
N ASP A 334 27.69 5.07 -7.34
CA ASP A 334 28.76 5.27 -6.36
C ASP A 334 28.60 6.59 -5.62
N ASN A 335 28.11 7.63 -6.32
CA ASN A 335 27.83 8.96 -5.78
C ASN A 335 26.33 9.30 -5.91
N LEU A 336 25.48 8.44 -5.36
CA LEU A 336 24.02 8.56 -5.48
C LEU A 336 23.53 9.93 -4.99
N ARG A 337 22.89 10.67 -5.88
CA ARG A 337 22.25 11.94 -5.57
C ARG A 337 20.80 11.72 -5.22
N ILE A 338 20.36 12.34 -4.12
CA ILE A 338 18.98 12.27 -3.64
C ILE A 338 18.51 13.67 -3.28
N ASP A 339 17.54 14.19 -4.00
CA ASP A 339 16.84 15.42 -3.69
C ASP A 339 15.58 15.09 -2.88
N LYS A 340 15.49 15.65 -1.66
CA LYS A 340 14.38 15.40 -0.73
C LYS A 340 13.39 16.54 -0.79
N ILE A 341 12.13 16.22 -1.08
CA ILE A 341 11.06 17.18 -1.27
C ILE A 341 10.04 17.01 -0.15
N ASP A 342 9.95 18.00 0.72
CA ASP A 342 8.96 18.01 1.81
C ASP A 342 7.55 18.20 1.24
N SER A 343 6.59 17.43 1.75
CA SER A 343 5.21 17.43 1.31
C SER A 343 4.22 17.16 2.46
N ALA A 344 3.41 16.13 2.40
CA ALA A 344 2.42 15.78 3.42
C ALA A 344 2.42 14.28 3.75
N LYS A 345 1.96 13.91 4.96
CA LYS A 345 1.83 12.51 5.43
C LYS A 345 0.41 11.98 5.17
N PHE A 346 0.20 10.72 5.04
CA PHE A 346 1.10 9.64 4.68
C PHE A 346 1.02 9.43 3.17
N LEU A 347 2.18 9.47 2.50
CA LEU A 347 2.24 9.25 1.05
C LEU A 347 1.86 7.80 0.70
N HIS A 348 1.20 7.61 -0.45
CA HIS A 348 0.73 6.31 -0.89
C HIS A 348 0.94 6.12 -2.40
N ASP A 349 -0.11 5.99 -3.21
CA ASP A 349 -0.05 5.77 -4.65
C ASP A 349 -0.08 7.10 -5.41
N GLY A 350 0.53 7.13 -6.60
CA GLY A 350 0.56 8.30 -7.46
C GLY A 350 0.71 7.94 -8.94
N PHE A 351 0.74 8.96 -9.77
CA PHE A 351 0.86 8.85 -11.22
C PHE A 351 1.38 10.18 -11.81
N PHE A 352 1.86 10.12 -13.04
CA PHE A 352 2.30 11.30 -13.75
C PHE A 352 1.14 11.98 -14.50
N ASP A 353 1.27 13.28 -14.73
CA ASP A 353 0.47 13.99 -15.71
C ASP A 353 0.82 13.52 -17.15
N PRO A 354 0.03 13.88 -18.18
CA PRO A 354 0.30 13.45 -19.55
C PRO A 354 1.63 13.93 -20.15
N THR A 355 2.27 14.96 -19.57
CA THR A 355 3.59 15.43 -20.01
C THR A 355 4.73 14.61 -19.42
N GLY A 356 4.47 13.82 -18.36
CA GLY A 356 5.48 13.09 -17.61
C GLY A 356 6.36 13.96 -16.71
N ARG A 357 6.04 15.27 -16.56
CA ARG A 357 6.78 16.22 -15.72
C ARG A 357 6.25 16.27 -14.30
N TYR A 358 4.94 16.32 -14.14
CA TYR A 358 4.31 16.51 -12.83
C TYR A 358 3.88 15.17 -12.24
N PHE A 359 4.52 14.79 -11.14
CA PHE A 359 4.13 13.59 -10.39
C PHE A 359 3.09 13.94 -9.32
N GLN A 360 1.95 13.26 -9.35
CA GLN A 360 0.79 13.50 -8.50
C GLN A 360 0.58 12.30 -7.57
N ILE A 361 0.62 12.49 -6.25
CA ILE A 361 0.56 11.41 -5.27
C ILE A 361 -0.40 11.72 -4.12
N ALA A 362 -1.12 10.71 -3.67
CA ALA A 362 -2.00 10.82 -2.52
C ALA A 362 -1.21 10.91 -1.20
N ALA A 363 -1.51 11.90 -0.38
CA ALA A 363 -1.18 11.98 1.03
C ALA A 363 -2.44 11.68 1.85
N ASN A 364 -2.79 10.37 1.94
CA ASN A 364 -4.12 9.97 2.38
C ASN A 364 -4.50 10.45 3.78
N ALA A 365 -3.62 10.37 4.77
CA ALA A 365 -3.95 10.84 6.12
C ALA A 365 -4.05 12.37 6.23
N SER A 366 -3.58 13.09 5.20
CA SER A 366 -3.69 14.55 5.11
C SER A 366 -4.86 15.01 4.22
N ASN A 367 -5.59 14.09 3.58
CA ASN A 367 -6.68 14.38 2.63
C ASN A 367 -6.23 15.32 1.51
N LYS A 368 -5.07 15.01 0.91
CA LYS A 368 -4.46 15.85 -0.12
C LYS A 368 -3.90 15.00 -1.27
N MET A 369 -3.94 15.58 -2.46
CA MET A 369 -3.00 15.19 -3.52
C MET A 369 -1.80 16.16 -3.48
N VAL A 370 -0.62 15.61 -3.55
CA VAL A 370 0.65 16.34 -3.61
C VAL A 370 1.15 16.30 -5.06
N VAL A 371 1.59 17.42 -5.58
CA VAL A 371 2.14 17.55 -6.93
C VAL A 371 3.60 17.98 -6.84
N VAL A 372 4.49 17.24 -7.50
CA VAL A 372 5.92 17.53 -7.59
C VAL A 372 6.30 17.77 -9.05
N ASP A 373 7.00 18.86 -9.30
CA ASP A 373 7.68 19.10 -10.57
C ASP A 373 9.03 18.36 -10.57
N THR A 374 9.11 17.32 -11.39
CA THR A 374 10.29 16.45 -11.44
C THR A 374 11.49 17.07 -12.17
N GLU A 375 11.30 18.10 -12.98
CA GLU A 375 12.39 18.83 -13.64
C GLU A 375 13.07 19.82 -12.68
N THR A 376 12.28 20.46 -11.79
CA THR A 376 12.83 21.42 -10.83
C THR A 376 13.14 20.80 -9.47
N HIS A 377 12.74 19.54 -9.23
CA HIS A 377 12.85 18.80 -7.98
C HIS A 377 12.20 19.53 -6.79
N LYS A 378 11.00 20.07 -7.02
CA LYS A 378 10.28 20.89 -6.02
C LYS A 378 8.82 20.48 -5.89
N LEU A 379 8.29 20.77 -4.70
CA LEU A 379 6.85 20.77 -4.48
C LEU A 379 6.21 21.87 -5.35
N GLU A 380 5.29 21.47 -6.21
CA GLU A 380 4.53 22.37 -7.09
C GLU A 380 3.23 22.80 -6.42
N ALA A 381 2.44 21.83 -5.94
CA ALA A 381 1.15 22.11 -5.33
C ALA A 381 0.73 21.05 -4.30
N MET A 382 -0.20 21.44 -3.44
CA MET A 382 -0.99 20.53 -2.61
C MET A 382 -2.47 20.85 -2.80
N ILE A 383 -3.25 19.85 -3.23
CA ILE A 383 -4.67 19.97 -3.55
C ILE A 383 -5.47 19.33 -2.42
N ASP A 384 -6.36 20.09 -1.78
CA ASP A 384 -7.31 19.54 -0.80
C ASP A 384 -8.34 18.66 -1.51
N THR A 385 -8.58 17.46 -0.99
CA THR A 385 -9.52 16.49 -1.55
C THR A 385 -10.47 15.96 -0.49
N ALA A 386 -11.43 15.15 -0.87
CA ALA A 386 -12.22 14.36 0.06
C ALA A 386 -11.37 13.39 0.90
N ALA A 387 -11.98 12.70 1.85
CA ALA A 387 -11.26 11.91 2.84
C ALA A 387 -10.53 10.69 2.24
N LEU A 388 -9.25 10.53 2.59
CA LEU A 388 -8.40 9.40 2.26
C LEU A 388 -8.28 9.15 0.73
N PRO A 389 -7.74 10.09 -0.06
CA PRO A 389 -7.53 9.90 -1.49
C PRO A 389 -6.69 8.66 -1.78
N HIS A 390 -7.07 7.89 -2.80
CA HIS A 390 -6.38 6.66 -3.22
C HIS A 390 -6.55 6.47 -4.73
N PRO A 391 -5.68 7.06 -5.54
CA PRO A 391 -5.83 7.01 -6.99
C PRO A 391 -5.56 5.62 -7.60
N GLY A 392 -4.79 4.77 -6.91
CA GLY A 392 -4.18 3.61 -7.55
C GLY A 392 -3.23 4.08 -8.65
N PRO A 393 -3.37 3.61 -9.90
CA PRO A 393 -2.62 4.15 -11.04
C PRO A 393 -3.12 5.53 -11.50
N GLY A 394 -4.26 6.04 -10.96
CA GLY A 394 -4.84 7.31 -11.35
C GLY A 394 -5.51 7.30 -12.73
N ALA A 395 -6.06 8.44 -13.09
CA ALA A 395 -6.64 8.67 -14.41
C ALA A 395 -6.41 10.12 -14.85
N ASN A 396 -5.98 10.29 -16.11
CA ASN A 396 -5.88 11.58 -16.77
C ASN A 396 -6.82 11.59 -17.99
N TRP A 397 -7.48 12.72 -18.25
CA TRP A 397 -8.29 12.92 -19.45
C TRP A 397 -8.46 14.40 -19.77
N VAL A 398 -9.11 14.70 -20.86
CA VAL A 398 -9.50 16.07 -21.21
C VAL A 398 -10.97 16.25 -20.89
N ASP A 399 -11.27 17.15 -19.96
CA ASP A 399 -12.62 17.55 -19.59
C ASP A 399 -13.07 18.73 -20.46
N PRO A 400 -14.33 18.76 -20.96
CA PRO A 400 -14.79 19.83 -21.85
C PRO A 400 -14.80 21.23 -21.22
N ASN A 401 -14.92 21.32 -19.89
CA ASN A 401 -15.04 22.58 -19.17
C ASN A 401 -13.73 22.99 -18.46
N CYS A 402 -12.94 22.00 -18.02
CA CYS A 402 -11.75 22.23 -17.22
C CYS A 402 -10.43 22.02 -17.98
N GLY A 403 -10.48 21.53 -19.23
CA GLY A 403 -9.29 21.14 -19.96
C GLY A 403 -8.65 19.85 -19.47
N PRO A 404 -7.33 19.68 -19.55
CA PRO A 404 -6.65 18.51 -18.98
C PRO A 404 -6.84 18.39 -17.49
N VAL A 405 -7.31 17.24 -17.04
CA VAL A 405 -7.63 16.93 -15.64
C VAL A 405 -7.09 15.57 -15.20
N ALA A 406 -7.00 15.41 -13.91
CA ALA A 406 -6.71 14.15 -13.25
C ALA A 406 -7.77 13.81 -12.20
N GLY A 407 -7.90 12.53 -11.83
CA GLY A 407 -8.88 12.07 -10.87
C GLY A 407 -8.38 11.02 -9.89
N THR A 408 -9.01 10.99 -8.70
CA THR A 408 -8.76 10.01 -7.63
C THR A 408 -10.05 9.53 -6.98
N THR A 409 -10.13 8.23 -6.67
CA THR A 409 -11.11 7.68 -5.73
C THR A 409 -10.67 7.92 -4.29
N HIS A 410 -11.51 7.53 -3.32
CA HIS A 410 -11.26 7.72 -1.90
C HIS A 410 -11.59 6.45 -1.11
N LEU A 411 -10.78 6.15 -0.08
CA LEU A 411 -11.02 5.04 0.85
C LEU A 411 -12.03 5.40 1.95
N GLY A 412 -12.23 6.69 2.18
CA GLY A 412 -13.04 7.20 3.30
C GLY A 412 -14.45 7.60 2.92
N VAL A 413 -14.73 7.80 1.63
CA VAL A 413 -16.01 8.30 1.13
C VAL A 413 -16.22 7.88 -0.33
N GLY A 414 -17.48 7.70 -0.73
CA GLY A 414 -17.85 7.40 -2.12
C GLY A 414 -17.79 8.67 -2.97
N THR A 415 -16.61 8.95 -3.53
CA THR A 415 -16.41 10.13 -4.40
C THR A 415 -15.22 9.95 -5.32
N VAL A 416 -15.27 10.57 -6.49
CA VAL A 416 -14.12 10.80 -7.36
C VAL A 416 -13.87 12.30 -7.40
N THR A 417 -12.73 12.74 -6.86
CA THR A 417 -12.30 14.14 -6.95
C THR A 417 -11.52 14.35 -8.24
N VAL A 418 -11.88 15.40 -9.00
CA VAL A 418 -11.28 15.76 -10.28
C VAL A 418 -10.65 17.14 -10.19
N TRP A 419 -9.40 17.30 -10.67
CA TRP A 419 -8.68 18.57 -10.65
C TRP A 419 -7.93 18.83 -11.95
N GLY A 420 -7.69 20.10 -12.27
CA GLY A 420 -6.91 20.52 -13.44
C GLY A 420 -5.42 20.17 -13.25
N ASN A 421 -4.77 19.66 -14.29
CA ASN A 421 -3.36 19.23 -14.24
C ASN A 421 -2.49 19.77 -15.40
N ASP A 422 -2.91 20.87 -16.04
CA ASP A 422 -2.15 21.53 -17.10
C ASP A 422 -1.81 22.98 -16.72
N PRO A 423 -0.69 23.23 -16.02
CA PRO A 423 -0.32 24.59 -15.62
C PRO A 423 0.15 25.47 -16.77
N GLU A 424 0.56 24.91 -17.91
CA GLU A 424 1.05 25.66 -19.06
C GLU A 424 -0.09 26.14 -19.96
N GLY A 425 -1.02 25.24 -20.31
CA GLY A 425 -2.14 25.55 -21.20
C GLY A 425 -3.38 26.10 -20.46
N HIS A 426 -3.60 25.69 -19.20
CA HIS A 426 -4.77 26.02 -18.40
C HIS A 426 -4.40 26.50 -16.99
N PRO A 427 -3.58 27.56 -16.83
CA PRO A 427 -3.04 27.99 -15.53
C PRO A 427 -4.11 28.38 -14.52
N ASP A 428 -5.28 28.86 -14.98
CA ASP A 428 -6.38 29.22 -14.10
C ASP A 428 -7.08 28.03 -13.44
N GLN A 429 -6.99 26.85 -14.04
CA GLN A 429 -7.58 25.58 -13.57
C GLN A 429 -6.57 24.68 -12.89
N ALA A 430 -5.28 24.83 -13.17
CA ALA A 430 -4.22 23.96 -12.68
C ALA A 430 -4.19 23.88 -11.15
N TRP A 431 -4.09 22.67 -10.66
CA TRP A 431 -3.99 22.31 -9.24
C TRP A 431 -5.19 22.77 -8.39
N LYS A 432 -6.36 22.91 -9.02
CA LYS A 432 -7.62 23.21 -8.36
C LYS A 432 -8.64 22.13 -8.64
N VAL A 433 -9.41 21.77 -7.62
CA VAL A 433 -10.56 20.87 -7.78
C VAL A 433 -11.55 21.52 -8.75
N CYS A 434 -11.87 20.78 -9.78
CA CYS A 434 -12.81 21.17 -10.82
C CYS A 434 -14.24 20.80 -10.41
N TYR A 435 -14.42 19.54 -10.07
CA TYR A 435 -15.67 18.99 -9.55
C TYR A 435 -15.41 17.67 -8.79
N GLU A 436 -16.44 17.20 -8.13
CA GLU A 436 -16.49 15.88 -7.50
C GLU A 436 -17.67 15.08 -8.06
N VAL A 437 -17.45 13.78 -8.29
CA VAL A 437 -18.51 12.85 -8.70
C VAL A 437 -18.84 11.98 -7.49
N GLU A 438 -20.07 12.08 -6.99
CA GLU A 438 -20.56 11.23 -5.90
C GLU A 438 -20.79 9.82 -6.42
N THR A 439 -20.09 8.84 -5.81
CA THR A 439 -20.22 7.41 -6.10
C THR A 439 -20.95 6.68 -4.97
N ASP A 440 -21.53 5.51 -5.23
CA ASP A 440 -22.30 4.77 -4.22
C ASP A 440 -21.44 4.23 -3.08
N GLY A 441 -20.11 4.11 -3.29
CA GLY A 441 -19.21 3.61 -2.27
C GLY A 441 -17.75 4.03 -2.42
N PRO A 442 -16.96 3.91 -1.33
CA PRO A 442 -15.53 4.20 -1.35
C PRO A 442 -14.78 3.16 -2.19
N GLY A 443 -13.82 3.64 -2.97
CA GLY A 443 -13.06 2.86 -3.94
C GLY A 443 -11.56 2.85 -3.69
N LEU A 444 -10.88 1.95 -4.42
CA LEU A 444 -9.43 1.82 -4.46
C LEU A 444 -8.83 2.35 -5.75
N PHE A 445 -9.56 2.23 -6.88
CA PHE A 445 -9.01 2.47 -8.20
C PHE A 445 -9.96 3.28 -9.06
N VAL A 446 -9.37 4.22 -9.80
CA VAL A 446 -9.97 4.91 -10.93
C VAL A 446 -9.09 4.72 -12.15
N ARG A 447 -9.68 4.47 -13.30
CA ARG A 447 -8.93 4.23 -14.53
C ARG A 447 -9.67 4.74 -15.76
N THR A 448 -8.90 5.17 -16.75
CA THR A 448 -9.39 5.49 -18.09
C THR A 448 -8.33 5.14 -19.14
N HIS A 449 -8.65 5.31 -20.40
CA HIS A 449 -7.73 5.17 -21.52
C HIS A 449 -7.95 6.34 -22.50
N PRO A 450 -6.92 6.85 -23.21
CA PRO A 450 -7.09 7.94 -24.17
C PRO A 450 -8.18 7.70 -25.23
N ASN A 451 -8.34 6.47 -25.68
CA ASN A 451 -9.35 6.08 -26.67
C ASN A 451 -10.73 5.73 -26.07
N SER A 452 -10.91 5.80 -24.75
CA SER A 452 -12.19 5.54 -24.09
C SER A 452 -12.93 6.84 -23.79
N ASP A 453 -14.24 6.85 -24.01
CA ASP A 453 -15.15 7.96 -23.62
C ASP A 453 -15.46 7.95 -22.12
N TYR A 454 -14.96 6.95 -21.38
CA TYR A 454 -15.38 6.69 -20.00
C TYR A 454 -14.22 6.59 -19.03
N ILE A 455 -14.54 6.87 -17.76
CA ILE A 455 -13.72 6.64 -16.58
C ILE A 455 -14.41 5.54 -15.77
N TRP A 456 -13.63 4.59 -15.25
CA TRP A 456 -14.11 3.49 -14.43
C TRP A 456 -13.66 3.68 -13.00
N ALA A 457 -14.57 3.53 -12.02
CA ALA A 457 -14.29 3.62 -10.60
C ALA A 457 -14.85 2.40 -9.87
N ASP A 458 -14.06 1.75 -9.01
CA ASP A 458 -14.52 0.66 -8.17
C ASP A 458 -15.09 1.17 -6.84
N GLN A 459 -15.82 0.29 -6.15
CA GLN A 459 -16.46 0.55 -4.86
C GLN A 459 -16.08 -0.54 -3.84
N THR A 460 -14.89 -1.11 -4.00
CA THR A 460 -14.38 -2.29 -3.28
C THR A 460 -14.44 -2.17 -1.76
N LYS A 461 -14.50 -0.95 -1.23
CA LYS A 461 -14.48 -0.70 0.22
C LYS A 461 -15.87 -0.52 0.84
N HIS A 462 -16.94 -0.63 0.06
CA HIS A 462 -18.29 -0.55 0.62
C HIS A 462 -18.62 -1.81 1.45
N PRO A 463 -19.29 -1.67 2.62
CA PRO A 463 -19.63 -2.82 3.46
C PRO A 463 -20.78 -3.69 2.90
N GLU A 464 -21.65 -3.11 2.06
CA GLU A 464 -22.75 -3.87 1.43
C GLU A 464 -22.25 -4.61 0.20
N PRO A 465 -22.43 -5.94 0.13
CA PRO A 465 -21.90 -6.78 -0.96
C PRO A 465 -22.35 -6.33 -2.34
N GLU A 466 -23.62 -5.95 -2.53
CA GLU A 466 -24.15 -5.52 -3.81
C GLU A 466 -23.37 -4.32 -4.38
N ILE A 467 -23.01 -3.35 -3.54
CA ILE A 467 -22.21 -2.19 -3.94
C ILE A 467 -20.72 -2.60 -4.12
N GLN A 468 -20.16 -3.36 -3.18
CA GLN A 468 -18.77 -3.83 -3.24
C GLN A 468 -18.46 -4.65 -4.51
N GLN A 469 -19.46 -5.35 -5.04
CA GLN A 469 -19.38 -6.22 -6.21
C GLN A 469 -19.68 -5.50 -7.53
N SER A 470 -19.87 -4.19 -7.48
CA SER A 470 -20.18 -3.36 -8.64
C SER A 470 -19.08 -2.33 -8.92
N VAL A 471 -19.14 -1.77 -10.12
CA VAL A 471 -18.28 -0.67 -10.57
C VAL A 471 -19.12 0.42 -11.22
N GLN A 472 -18.66 1.65 -11.16
CA GLN A 472 -19.34 2.78 -11.79
C GLN A 472 -18.54 3.32 -12.96
N VAL A 473 -19.26 3.61 -14.04
CA VAL A 473 -18.74 4.16 -15.27
C VAL A 473 -19.19 5.60 -15.40
N ILE A 474 -18.24 6.52 -15.52
CA ILE A 474 -18.42 7.96 -15.56
C ILE A 474 -18.11 8.46 -16.98
N SER A 475 -18.96 9.29 -17.56
CA SER A 475 -18.72 9.90 -18.86
C SER A 475 -17.66 11.02 -18.74
N LYS A 476 -16.65 11.01 -19.60
CA LYS A 476 -15.67 12.11 -19.69
C LYS A 476 -16.30 13.41 -20.19
N GLU A 477 -17.36 13.32 -21.00
CA GLU A 477 -18.03 14.48 -21.60
C GLU A 477 -18.89 15.23 -20.58
N THR A 478 -19.61 14.49 -19.70
CA THR A 478 -20.59 15.10 -18.79
C THR A 478 -20.15 15.12 -17.33
N GLY A 479 -19.15 14.30 -16.94
CA GLY A 479 -18.77 14.08 -15.55
C GLY A 479 -19.81 13.28 -14.74
N GLU A 480 -20.83 12.71 -15.39
CA GLU A 480 -21.92 11.99 -14.73
C GLU A 480 -21.73 10.47 -14.80
N ILE A 481 -22.25 9.75 -13.81
CA ILE A 481 -22.30 8.28 -13.83
C ILE A 481 -23.35 7.87 -14.88
N VAL A 482 -22.89 7.13 -15.90
CA VAL A 482 -23.76 6.67 -17.00
C VAL A 482 -24.20 5.21 -16.83
N LYS A 483 -23.44 4.43 -16.04
CA LYS A 483 -23.76 3.01 -15.81
C LYS A 483 -23.15 2.53 -14.49
N THR A 484 -23.91 1.78 -13.69
CA THR A 484 -23.39 0.91 -12.63
C THR A 484 -23.45 -0.52 -13.15
N ILE A 485 -22.33 -1.23 -13.08
CA ILE A 485 -22.19 -2.59 -13.64
C ILE A 485 -21.92 -3.56 -12.49
N GLN A 486 -22.81 -4.53 -12.31
CA GLN A 486 -22.62 -5.63 -11.39
C GLN A 486 -21.62 -6.64 -12.01
N ILE A 487 -20.49 -6.84 -11.34
CA ILE A 487 -19.42 -7.74 -11.82
C ILE A 487 -19.71 -9.19 -11.40
N THR A 488 -20.24 -9.36 -10.19
CA THR A 488 -20.55 -10.65 -9.59
C THR A 488 -21.67 -10.51 -8.57
N GLU A 489 -22.35 -11.63 -8.28
CA GLU A 489 -23.29 -11.78 -7.16
C GLU A 489 -22.81 -12.88 -6.20
N ASP A 490 -21.57 -13.38 -6.38
CA ASP A 490 -21.02 -14.45 -5.56
C ASP A 490 -20.68 -13.94 -4.16
N GLU A 491 -21.20 -14.62 -3.15
CA GLU A 491 -20.94 -14.31 -1.74
C GLU A 491 -19.42 -14.31 -1.45
N GLY A 492 -18.95 -13.29 -0.72
CA GLY A 492 -17.54 -13.16 -0.37
C GLY A 492 -16.63 -12.77 -1.54
N SER A 493 -17.16 -12.19 -2.59
CA SER A 493 -16.39 -11.60 -3.70
C SER A 493 -16.50 -10.09 -3.73
N ALA A 494 -15.56 -9.42 -4.42
CA ALA A 494 -15.58 -7.99 -4.67
C ALA A 494 -15.16 -7.69 -6.11
N ALA A 495 -15.64 -6.57 -6.64
CA ALA A 495 -15.10 -5.99 -7.87
C ALA A 495 -13.95 -5.04 -7.53
N VAL A 496 -12.82 -5.16 -8.23
CA VAL A 496 -11.66 -4.32 -7.95
C VAL A 496 -10.81 -4.11 -9.21
N HIS A 497 -10.29 -2.92 -9.35
CA HIS A 497 -9.32 -2.56 -10.37
C HIS A 497 -9.78 -2.77 -11.82
N PHE A 498 -9.19 -1.99 -12.71
CA PHE A 498 -9.43 -2.01 -14.15
C PHE A 498 -8.12 -1.98 -14.89
N GLU A 499 -8.06 -2.63 -16.04
CA GLU A 499 -6.98 -2.45 -17.01
C GLU A 499 -7.57 -2.45 -18.41
N PHE A 500 -6.99 -1.63 -19.27
CA PHE A 500 -7.35 -1.59 -20.67
C PHE A 500 -6.33 -2.39 -21.47
N ASN A 501 -6.76 -3.01 -22.56
CA ASN A 501 -5.83 -3.50 -23.56
C ASN A 501 -5.13 -2.33 -24.28
N ALA A 502 -4.08 -2.63 -25.03
CA ALA A 502 -3.19 -1.62 -25.60
C ALA A 502 -3.87 -0.55 -26.47
N ASP A 503 -4.95 -0.88 -27.14
CA ASP A 503 -5.72 0.04 -28.01
C ASP A 503 -6.96 0.65 -27.33
N GLY A 504 -7.25 0.26 -26.08
CA GLY A 504 -8.36 0.78 -25.28
C GLY A 504 -9.74 0.29 -25.72
N THR A 505 -9.80 -0.80 -26.46
CA THR A 505 -11.06 -1.40 -26.93
C THR A 505 -11.71 -2.32 -25.91
N GLU A 506 -10.94 -2.89 -24.97
CA GLU A 506 -11.39 -3.77 -23.91
C GLU A 506 -11.06 -3.19 -22.54
N VAL A 507 -11.96 -3.39 -21.55
CA VAL A 507 -11.75 -3.12 -20.13
C VAL A 507 -11.83 -4.44 -19.38
N TRP A 508 -10.78 -4.76 -18.65
CA TRP A 508 -10.64 -5.97 -17.87
C TRP A 508 -10.82 -5.64 -16.38
N VAL A 509 -11.81 -6.27 -15.75
CA VAL A 509 -12.19 -6.01 -14.35
C VAL A 509 -11.95 -7.26 -13.51
N SER A 510 -11.25 -7.13 -12.39
CA SER A 510 -11.02 -8.24 -11.46
C SER A 510 -12.26 -8.54 -10.63
N LYS A 511 -12.69 -9.78 -10.63
CA LYS A 511 -13.54 -10.39 -9.60
C LYS A 511 -12.63 -11.04 -8.56
N TRP A 512 -12.42 -10.35 -7.46
CA TRP A 512 -11.60 -10.82 -6.35
C TRP A 512 -12.41 -11.65 -5.38
N ASN A 513 -12.04 -12.93 -5.22
CA ASN A 513 -12.64 -13.78 -4.21
C ASN A 513 -11.99 -13.55 -2.84
N LEU A 514 -12.74 -12.99 -1.90
CA LEU A 514 -12.27 -12.64 -0.56
C LEU A 514 -12.40 -13.80 0.43
N SER A 515 -13.36 -14.70 0.24
CA SER A 515 -13.72 -15.75 1.20
C SER A 515 -12.93 -17.05 1.03
N ASP A 516 -12.53 -17.39 -0.20
CA ASP A 516 -11.79 -18.61 -0.50
C ASP A 516 -10.74 -18.38 -1.60
N SER A 517 -9.73 -17.62 -1.23
CA SER A 517 -8.67 -17.21 -2.13
C SER A 517 -7.71 -18.34 -2.56
N LYS A 518 -7.84 -19.54 -1.97
CA LYS A 518 -7.00 -20.70 -2.31
C LYS A 518 -7.56 -21.53 -3.44
N GLU A 519 -8.85 -21.37 -3.75
CA GLU A 519 -9.50 -22.03 -4.87
C GLU A 519 -9.48 -21.13 -6.12
N PRO A 520 -9.37 -21.69 -7.33
CA PRO A 520 -9.28 -20.92 -8.58
C PRO A 520 -10.67 -20.46 -9.07
N ASN A 521 -11.41 -19.75 -8.22
CA ASN A 521 -12.75 -19.23 -8.48
C ASN A 521 -12.80 -17.69 -8.64
N GLY A 522 -11.65 -17.03 -8.63
CA GLY A 522 -11.50 -15.67 -9.11
C GLY A 522 -11.60 -15.59 -10.63
N GLN A 523 -11.97 -14.43 -11.15
CA GLN A 523 -12.19 -14.21 -12.59
C GLN A 523 -11.69 -12.84 -13.02
N ILE A 524 -11.38 -12.71 -14.29
CA ILE A 524 -11.34 -11.41 -14.98
C ILE A 524 -12.56 -11.33 -15.88
N VAL A 525 -13.35 -10.27 -15.72
CA VAL A 525 -14.52 -9.98 -16.57
C VAL A 525 -14.12 -8.92 -17.60
N ILE A 526 -14.39 -9.18 -18.86
CA ILE A 526 -13.96 -8.34 -19.98
C ILE A 526 -15.17 -7.63 -20.57
N PHE A 527 -15.06 -6.32 -20.72
CA PHE A 527 -16.08 -5.46 -21.33
C PHE A 527 -15.56 -4.82 -22.61
N ASP A 528 -16.43 -4.63 -23.59
CA ASP A 528 -16.19 -3.72 -24.68
C ASP A 528 -16.18 -2.28 -24.14
N ALA A 529 -15.08 -1.54 -24.35
CA ALA A 529 -14.85 -0.23 -23.75
C ALA A 529 -15.82 0.85 -24.25
N LYS A 530 -16.49 0.64 -25.39
CA LYS A 530 -17.40 1.60 -26.01
C LYS A 530 -18.88 1.29 -25.67
N THR A 531 -19.28 0.03 -25.80
CA THR A 531 -20.68 -0.37 -25.55
C THR A 531 -20.96 -0.65 -24.09
N LEU A 532 -19.91 -0.85 -23.28
CA LEU A 532 -19.99 -1.25 -21.87
C LEU A 532 -20.71 -2.60 -21.66
N GLU A 533 -20.70 -3.46 -22.67
CA GLU A 533 -21.28 -4.79 -22.61
C GLU A 533 -20.18 -5.82 -22.28
N GLU A 534 -20.53 -6.82 -21.48
CA GLU A 534 -19.63 -7.93 -21.19
C GLU A 534 -19.39 -8.74 -22.48
N ILE A 535 -18.12 -8.97 -22.83
CA ILE A 535 -17.73 -9.73 -24.02
C ILE A 535 -16.99 -11.02 -23.70
N GLY A 536 -16.63 -11.26 -22.43
CA GLY A 536 -16.01 -12.50 -22.01
C GLY A 536 -15.60 -12.53 -20.55
N ARG A 537 -15.21 -13.72 -20.10
CA ARG A 537 -14.63 -13.97 -18.77
C ARG A 537 -13.45 -14.92 -18.89
N ILE A 538 -12.46 -14.72 -18.01
CA ILE A 538 -11.31 -15.61 -17.85
C ILE A 538 -11.43 -16.24 -16.48
N ASP A 539 -11.58 -17.54 -16.45
CA ASP A 539 -11.70 -18.38 -15.25
C ASP A 539 -10.34 -18.93 -14.81
N GLY A 540 -10.32 -19.60 -13.65
CA GLY A 540 -9.17 -20.35 -13.20
C GLY A 540 -8.11 -19.51 -12.48
N LEU A 541 -8.45 -18.29 -12.06
CA LEU A 541 -7.61 -17.41 -11.27
C LEU A 541 -7.89 -17.60 -9.78
N TYR A 542 -6.85 -17.54 -8.95
CA TYR A 542 -7.01 -17.79 -7.50
C TYR A 542 -7.61 -16.59 -6.77
N ALA A 543 -6.96 -15.45 -6.84
CA ALA A 543 -7.41 -14.24 -6.16
C ALA A 543 -6.88 -13.02 -6.91
N PRO A 544 -7.40 -12.73 -8.11
CA PRO A 544 -6.95 -11.59 -8.88
C PRO A 544 -7.30 -10.31 -8.13
N THR A 545 -6.30 -9.57 -7.68
CA THR A 545 -6.49 -8.32 -6.93
C THR A 545 -6.36 -7.08 -7.80
N GLY A 546 -6.29 -7.29 -9.09
CA GLY A 546 -6.35 -6.24 -10.07
C GLY A 546 -5.05 -5.50 -10.33
N LYS A 547 -3.99 -5.65 -9.67
CA LYS A 547 -2.73 -4.97 -10.01
C LYS A 547 -2.04 -5.65 -11.22
N PHE A 548 -2.78 -5.80 -12.29
CA PHE A 548 -2.31 -6.39 -13.54
C PHE A 548 -2.05 -5.28 -14.57
N ASN A 549 -1.05 -5.48 -15.38
CA ASN A 549 -0.70 -4.57 -16.45
C ASN A 549 -0.63 -5.30 -17.79
N VAL A 550 -1.08 -4.60 -18.81
CA VAL A 550 -0.62 -4.82 -20.19
C VAL A 550 0.54 -3.87 -20.40
N TYR A 551 1.61 -4.34 -21.00
CA TYR A 551 2.60 -3.42 -21.49
C TYR A 551 1.95 -2.56 -22.58
N ASN A 552 1.75 -1.30 -22.26
CA ASN A 552 1.09 -0.36 -23.15
C ASN A 552 1.85 0.96 -23.10
N ARG A 553 2.42 1.35 -24.23
CA ARG A 553 3.16 2.62 -24.37
C ARG A 553 2.31 3.85 -24.04
N SER A 554 0.98 3.75 -24.13
CA SER A 554 0.07 4.83 -23.77
C SER A 554 -0.23 4.92 -22.27
N ASN A 555 0.08 3.90 -21.47
CA ASN A 555 -0.21 3.87 -20.04
C ASN A 555 0.83 4.58 -19.16
N HIS A 556 1.94 5.08 -19.75
CA HIS A 556 2.99 5.77 -18.98
C HIS A 556 2.62 7.17 -18.54
N VAL A 557 1.75 7.82 -19.27
CA VAL A 557 1.38 9.23 -19.11
C VAL A 557 -0.13 9.46 -19.09
N THR A 558 -0.90 8.42 -18.82
CA THR A 558 -2.37 8.52 -18.77
C THR A 558 -2.95 8.08 -17.46
#